data_8d317de73f70f24ffe35c7de6baf7b71
#
_entry.id   8d317de73f70f24ffe35c7de6baf7b71
#
_cell.length_a   1.000
_cell.length_b   1.000
_cell.length_c   1.000
_cell.angle_alpha   90.00
_cell.angle_beta   90.00
_cell.angle_gamma   90.00
#
_symmetry.space_group_name_H-M   'P 1'
#
loop_
_entity.id
_entity.type
_entity.pdbx_description
1 polymer ?
#
loop_
_entity_poly.entity_id
_entity_poly.type
_entity_poly.pdbx_seq_one_letter_code
_entity_poly.pdbx_strand_id
1 'polypeptide(L)'
;YQQLYICSKLIDVLKKIEKHGDIVGENGILVIPSVSNMSMDFGKRFWISDDTDLNRLFPGNPSGESGSRVAYAIMETTKGYRYGIHLPSFYLGGTFMPHIRLLDPEHGSTSLANLFGLPYVIEAKSRPFDRTTLHNNWQRNGTEAFSLYTGMTGKIDDELAAQAVSSILRFLTRMGIIRYYSHSGYIASVLKEGDLEPIMTEAAGI
;
A
#
# COMPACT_ATOMS: atom_id res chain seq x y z
N TYR A 1 -9.62 4.82 8.06
CA TYR A 1 -9.38 6.28 8.16
C TYR A 1 -7.89 6.63 8.08
N GLN A 2 -7.00 5.82 8.69
CA GLN A 2 -5.55 6.09 8.70
C GLN A 2 -4.98 6.23 7.27
N GLN A 3 -5.32 5.33 6.36
CA GLN A 3 -4.83 5.34 4.98
C GLN A 3 -5.29 6.59 4.22
N LEU A 4 -6.55 7.01 4.40
CA LEU A 4 -7.07 8.23 3.82
C LEU A 4 -6.32 9.47 4.34
N TYR A 5 -6.04 9.50 5.63
CA TYR A 5 -5.30 10.58 6.28
C TYR A 5 -3.87 10.67 5.75
N ILE A 6 -3.18 9.52 5.59
CA ILE A 6 -1.86 9.44 4.95
C ILE A 6 -1.92 9.99 3.52
N CYS A 7 -2.90 9.55 2.71
CA CYS A 7 -3.05 10.02 1.34
C CYS A 7 -3.32 11.52 1.29
N SER A 8 -4.14 12.07 2.18
CA SER A 8 -4.41 13.51 2.25
C SER A 8 -3.12 14.31 2.50
N LYS A 9 -2.34 13.92 3.53
CA LYS A 9 -1.05 14.56 3.82
C LYS A 9 -0.06 14.43 2.64
N LEU A 10 -0.01 13.26 2.02
CA LEU A 10 0.86 13.01 0.87
C LEU A 10 0.49 13.90 -0.31
N ILE A 11 -0.80 14.02 -0.64
CA ILE A 11 -1.30 14.88 -1.72
C ILE A 11 -0.90 16.34 -1.48
N ASP A 12 -1.03 16.84 -0.25
CA ASP A 12 -0.66 18.22 0.08
C ASP A 12 0.84 18.50 -0.16
N VAL A 13 1.70 17.54 0.15
CA VAL A 13 3.14 17.66 -0.13
C VAL A 13 3.42 17.54 -1.63
N LEU A 14 2.82 16.57 -2.32
CA LEU A 14 3.02 16.36 -3.75
C LEU A 14 2.56 17.56 -4.59
N LYS A 15 1.45 18.21 -4.22
CA LYS A 15 1.01 19.47 -4.87
C LYS A 15 2.02 20.59 -4.72
N LYS A 16 2.70 20.68 -3.58
CA LYS A 16 3.78 21.68 -3.39
C LYS A 16 4.98 21.35 -4.26
N ILE A 17 5.39 20.08 -4.32
CA ILE A 17 6.48 19.59 -5.16
C ILE A 17 6.18 19.90 -6.65
N GLU A 18 4.98 19.58 -7.11
CA GLU A 18 4.52 19.86 -8.47
C GLU A 18 4.55 21.35 -8.79
N LYS A 19 4.01 22.19 -7.89
CA LYS A 19 4.02 23.66 -8.04
C LYS A 19 5.42 24.27 -8.15
N HIS A 20 6.44 23.64 -7.52
CA HIS A 20 7.83 24.06 -7.62
C HIS A 20 8.56 23.49 -8.84
N GLY A 21 7.92 22.62 -9.62
CA GLY A 21 8.56 21.97 -10.77
C GLY A 21 9.55 20.87 -10.37
N ASP A 22 9.36 20.28 -9.22
CA ASP A 22 10.26 19.28 -8.64
C ASP A 22 9.85 17.83 -8.96
N ILE A 23 8.86 17.62 -9.83
CA ILE A 23 8.61 16.33 -10.49
C ILE A 23 9.61 16.19 -11.65
N VAL A 24 10.36 15.09 -11.69
CA VAL A 24 11.47 14.92 -12.62
C VAL A 24 10.99 14.38 -13.97
N GLY A 25 11.30 15.09 -15.06
CA GLY A 25 11.03 14.65 -16.42
C GLY A 25 9.52 14.48 -16.70
N GLU A 26 9.17 13.37 -17.37
CA GLU A 26 7.79 13.03 -17.73
C GLU A 26 7.12 12.09 -16.71
N ASN A 27 7.66 11.99 -15.49
CA ASN A 27 7.06 11.15 -14.46
C ASN A 27 5.68 11.68 -14.05
N GLY A 28 4.74 10.76 -13.88
CA GLY A 28 3.40 11.03 -13.33
C GLY A 28 3.20 10.31 -12.00
N ILE A 29 2.54 10.98 -11.06
CA ILE A 29 2.17 10.39 -9.78
C ILE A 29 0.64 10.40 -9.66
N LEU A 30 0.06 9.21 -9.51
CA LEU A 30 -1.36 9.02 -9.27
C LEU A 30 -1.59 8.63 -7.82
N VAL A 31 -2.47 9.33 -7.14
CA VAL A 31 -2.90 8.98 -5.78
C VAL A 31 -4.40 8.71 -5.78
N ILE A 32 -4.81 7.52 -5.35
CA ILE A 32 -6.21 7.11 -5.17
C ILE A 32 -6.46 7.02 -3.65
N PRO A 33 -7.04 8.06 -3.02
CA PRO A 33 -7.12 8.14 -1.56
C PRO A 33 -8.12 7.15 -0.96
N SER A 34 -9.19 6.87 -1.68
CA SER A 34 -10.23 5.92 -1.28
C SER A 34 -10.87 5.30 -2.51
N VAL A 35 -11.15 4.00 -2.42
CA VAL A 35 -11.82 3.24 -3.48
C VAL A 35 -13.27 2.90 -3.14
N SER A 36 -13.66 3.07 -1.87
CA SER A 36 -15.01 2.80 -1.38
C SER A 36 -15.46 3.83 -0.35
N ASN A 37 -15.83 5.03 -0.84
CA ASN A 37 -16.30 6.11 0.03
C ASN A 37 -17.55 5.68 0.82
N MET A 38 -18.50 4.99 0.17
CA MET A 38 -19.73 4.52 0.83
C MET A 38 -19.43 3.57 1.99
N SER A 39 -18.55 2.58 1.81
CA SER A 39 -18.19 1.67 2.91
C SER A 39 -17.52 2.41 4.06
N MET A 40 -16.70 3.43 3.75
CA MET A 40 -16.08 4.30 4.75
C MET A 40 -17.13 5.10 5.54
N ASP A 41 -18.10 5.70 4.88
CA ASP A 41 -19.16 6.50 5.53
C ASP A 41 -19.98 5.66 6.51
N PHE A 42 -20.17 4.37 6.20
CA PHE A 42 -20.83 3.41 7.08
C PHE A 42 -19.90 2.67 8.05
N GLY A 43 -18.60 3.02 8.09
CA GLY A 43 -17.61 2.35 8.92
C GLY A 43 -17.42 0.87 8.60
N LYS A 44 -17.77 0.43 7.38
CA LYS A 44 -17.68 -0.96 6.96
C LYS A 44 -16.34 -1.26 6.28
N ARG A 45 -15.81 -2.45 6.57
CA ARG A 45 -14.63 -2.99 5.89
C ARG A 45 -14.93 -3.43 4.47
N PHE A 46 -16.08 -4.08 4.28
CA PHE A 46 -16.45 -4.75 3.05
C PHE A 46 -17.28 -3.85 2.13
N TRP A 47 -17.42 -4.25 0.89
CA TRP A 47 -18.22 -3.56 -0.10
C TRP A 47 -19.68 -3.53 0.34
N ILE A 48 -20.32 -2.35 0.26
CA ILE A 48 -21.58 -2.11 0.96
C ILE A 48 -22.77 -2.91 0.43
N SER A 49 -22.76 -3.28 -0.85
CA SER A 49 -23.90 -3.96 -1.49
C SER A 49 -23.96 -5.46 -1.26
N ASP A 50 -22.81 -6.11 -1.02
CA ASP A 50 -22.71 -7.57 -1.02
C ASP A 50 -21.72 -8.13 0.02
N ASP A 51 -21.20 -7.25 0.89
CA ASP A 51 -20.22 -7.57 1.93
C ASP A 51 -18.97 -8.30 1.40
N THR A 52 -18.58 -8.08 0.12
CA THR A 52 -17.35 -8.64 -0.44
C THR A 52 -16.12 -7.80 -0.07
N ASP A 53 -14.96 -8.45 0.05
CA ASP A 53 -13.68 -7.76 0.20
C ASP A 53 -13.18 -7.30 -1.18
N LEU A 54 -13.14 -6.00 -1.44
CA LEU A 54 -12.67 -5.45 -2.71
C LEU A 54 -11.27 -5.94 -3.07
N ASN A 55 -10.39 -6.16 -2.08
CA ASN A 55 -9.05 -6.70 -2.32
C ASN A 55 -9.05 -8.22 -2.60
N ARG A 56 -10.21 -8.81 -2.88
CA ARG A 56 -10.39 -10.18 -3.37
C ARG A 56 -11.07 -10.23 -4.74
N LEU A 57 -11.28 -9.08 -5.37
CA LEU A 57 -11.99 -8.99 -6.65
C LEU A 57 -11.08 -8.66 -7.83
N PHE A 58 -9.79 -8.43 -7.61
CA PHE A 58 -8.85 -8.14 -8.70
C PHE A 58 -8.53 -9.37 -9.56
N PRO A 59 -8.38 -9.18 -10.88
CA PRO A 59 -8.29 -7.92 -11.63
C PRO A 59 -9.62 -7.23 -11.92
N GLY A 60 -10.75 -7.79 -11.49
CA GLY A 60 -12.07 -7.26 -11.75
C GLY A 60 -12.66 -7.69 -13.10
N ASN A 61 -13.91 -7.27 -13.33
CA ASN A 61 -14.63 -7.52 -14.57
C ASN A 61 -15.53 -6.32 -14.88
N PRO A 62 -15.44 -5.71 -16.09
CA PRO A 62 -16.23 -4.54 -16.46
C PRO A 62 -17.73 -4.82 -16.53
N SER A 63 -18.13 -6.08 -16.72
CA SER A 63 -19.54 -6.52 -16.75
C SER A 63 -19.98 -7.22 -15.47
N GLY A 64 -19.15 -7.20 -14.42
CA GLY A 64 -19.43 -7.84 -13.14
C GLY A 64 -20.24 -6.95 -12.19
N GLU A 65 -20.40 -7.44 -10.96
CA GLU A 65 -20.99 -6.67 -9.85
C GLU A 65 -20.20 -5.38 -9.55
N SER A 66 -20.81 -4.46 -8.82
CA SER A 66 -20.27 -3.12 -8.60
C SER A 66 -18.83 -3.11 -8.07
N GLY A 67 -18.51 -3.94 -7.08
CA GLY A 67 -17.15 -4.08 -6.56
C GLY A 67 -16.15 -4.60 -7.60
N SER A 68 -16.56 -5.57 -8.42
CA SER A 68 -15.72 -6.12 -9.49
C SER A 68 -15.44 -5.09 -10.60
N ARG A 69 -16.43 -4.23 -10.93
CA ARG A 69 -16.24 -3.12 -11.87
C ARG A 69 -15.29 -2.07 -11.35
N VAL A 70 -15.33 -1.78 -10.04
CA VAL A 70 -14.37 -0.86 -9.40
C VAL A 70 -12.97 -1.45 -9.41
N ALA A 71 -12.81 -2.73 -9.10
CA ALA A 71 -11.52 -3.40 -9.18
C ALA A 71 -10.94 -3.33 -10.61
N TYR A 72 -11.76 -3.59 -11.63
CA TYR A 72 -11.38 -3.46 -13.02
C TYR A 72 -10.95 -2.02 -13.38
N ALA A 73 -11.74 -1.01 -12.97
CA ALA A 73 -11.42 0.39 -13.23
C ALA A 73 -10.08 0.81 -12.59
N ILE A 74 -9.79 0.33 -11.38
CA ILE A 74 -8.49 0.56 -10.71
C ILE A 74 -7.36 -0.05 -11.55
N MET A 75 -7.50 -1.29 -12.02
CA MET A 75 -6.47 -1.95 -12.83
C MET A 75 -6.21 -1.19 -14.13
N GLU A 76 -7.25 -0.75 -14.84
CA GLU A 76 -7.10 0.03 -16.08
C GLU A 76 -6.47 1.41 -15.80
N THR A 77 -6.88 2.08 -14.73
CA THR A 77 -6.36 3.41 -14.36
C THR A 77 -4.88 3.35 -13.95
N THR A 78 -4.45 2.25 -13.34
CA THR A 78 -3.06 2.07 -12.87
C THR A 78 -2.17 1.35 -13.88
N LYS A 79 -2.69 1.01 -15.04
CA LYS A 79 -1.95 0.34 -16.11
C LYS A 79 -0.80 1.18 -16.63
N GLY A 80 0.38 0.58 -16.75
CA GLY A 80 1.58 1.25 -17.27
C GLY A 80 2.39 2.00 -16.20
N TYR A 81 1.89 2.13 -14.97
CA TYR A 81 2.71 2.63 -13.89
C TYR A 81 3.77 1.60 -13.49
N ARG A 82 5.03 2.06 -13.40
CA ARG A 82 6.17 1.19 -13.08
C ARG A 82 6.14 0.72 -11.62
N TYR A 83 5.69 1.58 -10.71
CA TYR A 83 5.64 1.31 -9.26
C TYR A 83 4.23 1.47 -8.74
N GLY A 84 3.80 0.53 -7.88
CA GLY A 84 2.53 0.57 -7.17
C GLY A 84 2.75 0.48 -5.66
N ILE A 85 2.26 1.47 -4.92
CA ILE A 85 2.31 1.47 -3.45
C ILE A 85 0.89 1.32 -2.93
N HIS A 86 0.60 0.19 -2.31
CA HIS A 86 -0.69 -0.12 -1.70
C HIS A 86 -0.62 0.15 -0.20
N LEU A 87 -1.62 0.82 0.33
CA LEU A 87 -1.83 1.02 1.77
C LEU A 87 -2.96 0.09 2.24
N PRO A 88 -2.67 -1.16 2.63
CA PRO A 88 -3.70 -2.11 3.02
C PRO A 88 -4.40 -1.68 4.31
N SER A 89 -5.67 -2.07 4.46
CA SER A 89 -6.40 -1.90 5.70
C SER A 89 -5.99 -2.95 6.73
N PHE A 90 -5.86 -2.53 7.98
CA PHE A 90 -5.55 -3.38 9.10
C PHE A 90 -6.53 -3.12 10.26
N TYR A 91 -7.26 -4.14 10.67
CA TYR A 91 -8.39 -4.01 11.62
C TYR A 91 -8.15 -4.67 12.98
N LEU A 92 -7.07 -5.43 13.13
CA LEU A 92 -6.73 -6.05 14.40
C LEU A 92 -6.21 -5.00 15.38
N GLY A 93 -6.58 -5.15 16.65
CA GLY A 93 -6.05 -4.30 17.72
C GLY A 93 -4.59 -4.62 18.04
N GLY A 94 -3.88 -3.63 18.59
CA GLY A 94 -2.50 -3.78 19.05
C GLY A 94 -1.53 -2.74 18.46
N THR A 95 -0.28 -2.84 18.89
CA THR A 95 0.81 -2.03 18.35
C THR A 95 1.34 -2.67 17.07
N PHE A 96 1.45 -1.88 16.04
CA PHE A 96 1.78 -2.33 14.70
C PHE A 96 3.10 -1.71 14.23
N MET A 97 4.07 -2.55 13.89
CA MET A 97 5.35 -2.08 13.37
C MET A 97 5.23 -1.73 11.88
N PRO A 98 5.53 -0.48 11.47
CA PRO A 98 5.53 -0.11 10.07
C PRO A 98 6.53 -0.92 9.27
N HIS A 99 6.07 -1.48 8.14
CA HIS A 99 6.92 -2.30 7.27
C HIS A 99 6.44 -2.29 5.82
N ILE A 100 7.33 -2.65 4.92
CA ILE A 100 6.97 -3.01 3.54
C ILE A 100 6.80 -4.52 3.46
N ARG A 101 5.69 -4.97 2.93
CA ARG A 101 5.48 -6.39 2.58
C ARG A 101 5.59 -6.58 1.08
N LEU A 102 6.39 -7.57 0.68
CA LEU A 102 6.55 -8.06 -0.68
C LEU A 102 5.90 -9.44 -0.80
N LEU A 103 5.33 -9.75 -1.94
CA LEU A 103 4.82 -11.08 -2.28
C LEU A 103 5.70 -11.66 -3.39
N ASP A 104 6.24 -12.88 -3.18
CA ASP A 104 7.13 -13.55 -4.14
C ASP A 104 8.14 -12.58 -4.79
N PRO A 105 9.00 -11.90 -3.99
CA PRO A 105 9.83 -10.83 -4.52
C PRO A 105 10.80 -11.35 -5.58
N GLU A 106 10.84 -10.66 -6.71
CA GLU A 106 11.84 -10.88 -7.75
C GLU A 106 13.21 -10.31 -7.35
N HIS A 107 14.22 -10.59 -8.15
CA HIS A 107 15.56 -10.04 -7.93
C HIS A 107 15.53 -8.51 -7.97
N GLY A 108 15.92 -7.88 -6.85
CA GLY A 108 15.98 -6.42 -6.72
C GLY A 108 14.80 -5.79 -5.98
N SER A 109 13.64 -6.44 -5.88
CA SER A 109 12.46 -5.91 -5.16
C SER A 109 12.75 -5.54 -3.72
N THR A 110 13.52 -6.38 -3.02
CA THR A 110 13.95 -6.14 -1.63
C THR A 110 14.83 -4.90 -1.51
N SER A 111 15.75 -4.71 -2.46
CA SER A 111 16.60 -3.51 -2.50
C SER A 111 15.78 -2.24 -2.73
N LEU A 112 14.75 -2.31 -3.59
CA LEU A 112 13.81 -1.20 -3.79
C LEU A 112 12.97 -0.94 -2.54
N ALA A 113 12.49 -1.99 -1.86
CA ALA A 113 11.74 -1.88 -0.61
C ALA A 113 12.56 -1.19 0.51
N ASN A 114 13.88 -1.42 0.57
CA ASN A 114 14.77 -0.72 1.50
C ASN A 114 14.81 0.81 1.28
N LEU A 115 14.51 1.28 0.08
CA LEU A 115 14.49 2.71 -0.22
C LEU A 115 13.38 3.48 0.50
N PHE A 116 12.35 2.79 1.00
CA PHE A 116 11.33 3.40 1.85
C PHE A 116 11.89 3.85 3.20
N GLY A 117 12.98 3.24 3.68
CA GLY A 117 13.62 3.60 4.95
C GLY A 117 12.81 3.23 6.17
N LEU A 118 11.92 2.24 6.07
CA LEU A 118 11.23 1.63 7.21
C LEU A 118 12.10 0.58 7.89
N PRO A 119 11.84 0.25 9.17
CA PRO A 119 12.69 -0.67 9.92
C PRO A 119 12.63 -2.11 9.42
N TYR A 120 11.55 -2.51 8.75
CA TYR A 120 11.36 -3.89 8.30
C TYR A 120 10.87 -3.99 6.87
N VAL A 121 11.37 -5.02 6.17
CA VAL A 121 10.83 -5.55 4.92
C VAL A 121 10.45 -7.01 5.17
N ILE A 122 9.22 -7.38 4.88
CA ILE A 122 8.72 -8.75 5.02
C ILE A 122 8.55 -9.37 3.64
N GLU A 123 9.31 -10.43 3.38
CA GLU A 123 9.17 -11.25 2.18
C GLU A 123 8.22 -12.42 2.48
N ALA A 124 7.09 -12.45 1.81
CA ALA A 124 6.10 -13.50 1.94
C ALA A 124 5.93 -14.26 0.63
N LYS A 125 5.65 -15.56 0.73
CA LYS A 125 5.20 -16.35 -0.42
C LYS A 125 3.73 -16.09 -0.67
N SER A 126 3.36 -15.94 -1.94
CA SER A 126 1.94 -15.79 -2.30
C SER A 126 1.19 -17.10 -2.04
N ARG A 127 0.00 -16.96 -1.48
CA ARG A 127 -0.95 -18.05 -1.27
C ARG A 127 -2.03 -18.02 -2.36
N PRO A 128 -2.80 -19.09 -2.58
CA PRO A 128 -3.84 -19.11 -3.61
C PRO A 128 -4.81 -17.92 -3.56
N PHE A 129 -5.15 -17.45 -2.35
CA PHE A 129 -6.05 -16.32 -2.16
C PHE A 129 -5.40 -14.96 -2.47
N ASP A 130 -4.08 -14.85 -2.56
CA ASP A 130 -3.40 -13.62 -2.93
C ASP A 130 -3.55 -13.29 -4.42
N ARG A 131 -3.89 -14.30 -5.26
CA ARG A 131 -4.10 -14.13 -6.70
C ARG A 131 -5.15 -13.10 -7.07
N THR A 132 -6.06 -12.82 -6.16
CA THR A 132 -7.16 -11.86 -6.33
C THR A 132 -6.92 -10.54 -5.61
N THR A 133 -5.71 -10.30 -5.10
CA THR A 133 -5.33 -9.03 -4.49
C THR A 133 -4.81 -8.02 -5.52
N LEU A 134 -4.92 -6.74 -5.21
CA LEU A 134 -4.35 -5.66 -6.02
C LEU A 134 -2.84 -5.84 -6.21
N HIS A 135 -2.11 -6.11 -5.13
CA HIS A 135 -0.66 -6.30 -5.14
C HIS A 135 -0.24 -7.36 -6.16
N ASN A 136 -0.81 -8.57 -6.08
CA ASN A 136 -0.46 -9.67 -6.99
C ASN A 136 -0.83 -9.35 -8.45
N ASN A 137 -1.97 -8.69 -8.68
CA ASN A 137 -2.38 -8.33 -10.04
C ASN A 137 -1.51 -7.22 -10.63
N TRP A 138 -1.02 -6.27 -9.85
CA TRP A 138 0.00 -5.31 -10.29
C TRP A 138 1.28 -6.01 -10.73
N GLN A 139 1.83 -6.93 -9.91
CA GLN A 139 3.01 -7.71 -10.27
C GLN A 139 2.82 -8.49 -11.57
N ARG A 140 1.68 -9.17 -11.73
CA ARG A 140 1.36 -9.91 -12.97
C ARG A 140 1.27 -9.03 -14.21
N ASN A 141 1.00 -7.74 -14.03
CA ASN A 141 0.96 -6.75 -15.10
C ASN A 141 2.28 -5.96 -15.25
N GLY A 142 3.34 -6.38 -14.58
CA GLY A 142 4.68 -5.79 -14.69
C GLY A 142 4.89 -4.53 -13.86
N THR A 143 3.99 -4.22 -12.92
CA THR A 143 4.17 -3.15 -11.94
C THR A 143 4.92 -3.69 -10.72
N GLU A 144 6.00 -3.04 -10.33
CA GLU A 144 6.70 -3.35 -9.07
C GLU A 144 5.84 -2.91 -7.89
N ALA A 145 5.30 -3.87 -7.15
CA ALA A 145 4.28 -3.63 -6.13
C ALA A 145 4.83 -3.69 -4.72
N PHE A 146 4.42 -2.73 -3.89
CA PHE A 146 4.77 -2.63 -2.48
C PHE A 146 3.51 -2.47 -1.63
N SER A 147 3.37 -3.28 -0.56
CA SER A 147 2.34 -3.06 0.43
C SER A 147 2.96 -2.41 1.66
N LEU A 148 2.64 -1.15 1.90
CA LEU A 148 3.10 -0.40 3.06
C LEU A 148 2.08 -0.53 4.18
N TYR A 149 2.47 -1.23 5.24
CA TYR A 149 1.66 -1.39 6.44
C TYR A 149 2.05 -0.37 7.50
N THR A 150 1.05 0.31 8.07
CA THR A 150 1.24 1.33 9.09
C THR A 150 -0.04 1.49 9.91
N GLY A 151 0.05 1.28 11.19
CA GLY A 151 -1.04 1.53 12.12
C GLY A 151 -2.38 0.84 11.83
N MET A 152 -3.32 1.00 12.75
CA MET A 152 -4.68 0.49 12.63
C MET A 152 -5.52 1.38 11.70
N THR A 153 -6.35 0.77 10.86
CA THR A 153 -7.22 1.49 9.92
C THR A 153 -8.25 2.39 10.60
N GLY A 154 -8.80 1.95 11.72
CA GLY A 154 -9.88 2.65 12.44
C GLY A 154 -9.43 3.83 13.32
N LYS A 155 -8.13 4.01 13.53
CA LYS A 155 -7.57 5.05 14.39
C LYS A 155 -6.58 5.91 13.63
N ILE A 156 -6.76 7.23 13.68
CA ILE A 156 -5.77 8.16 13.13
C ILE A 156 -4.62 8.31 14.12
N ASP A 157 -3.42 8.05 13.64
CA ASP A 157 -2.15 8.22 14.34
C ASP A 157 -1.25 9.13 13.48
N ASP A 158 -0.98 10.33 14.00
CA ASP A 158 -0.22 11.36 13.28
C ASP A 158 1.24 10.97 13.06
N GLU A 159 1.87 10.33 14.03
CA GLU A 159 3.28 9.93 13.95
C GLU A 159 3.48 8.85 12.90
N LEU A 160 2.64 7.81 12.93
CA LEU A 160 2.65 6.75 11.93
C LEU A 160 2.29 7.28 10.55
N ALA A 161 1.36 8.24 10.45
CA ALA A 161 1.03 8.88 9.18
C ALA A 161 2.20 9.70 8.63
N ALA A 162 2.86 10.49 9.46
CA ALA A 162 4.04 11.26 9.06
C ALA A 162 5.19 10.34 8.61
N GLN A 163 5.41 9.24 9.32
CA GLN A 163 6.40 8.22 8.94
C GLN A 163 6.08 7.59 7.59
N ALA A 164 4.82 7.22 7.34
CA ALA A 164 4.39 6.65 6.07
C ALA A 164 4.59 7.63 4.90
N VAL A 165 4.17 8.89 5.06
CA VAL A 165 4.38 9.96 4.07
C VAL A 165 5.86 10.16 3.79
N SER A 166 6.69 10.28 4.83
CA SER A 166 8.14 10.41 4.70
C SER A 166 8.77 9.23 3.95
N SER A 167 8.31 8.00 4.24
CA SER A 167 8.78 6.79 3.57
C SER A 167 8.45 6.79 2.07
N ILE A 168 7.23 7.17 1.70
CA ILE A 168 6.82 7.26 0.30
C ILE A 168 7.63 8.33 -0.42
N LEU A 169 7.76 9.54 0.14
CA LEU A 169 8.54 10.63 -0.45
C LEU A 169 10.02 10.25 -0.58
N ARG A 170 10.57 9.54 0.40
CA ARG A 170 11.93 9.01 0.33
C ARG A 170 12.09 8.03 -0.84
N PHE A 171 11.18 7.07 -1.00
CA PHE A 171 11.19 6.15 -2.13
C PHE A 171 11.15 6.90 -3.46
N LEU A 172 10.19 7.82 -3.64
CA LEU A 172 10.06 8.63 -4.86
C LEU A 172 11.33 9.44 -5.17
N THR A 173 11.95 10.02 -4.15
CA THR A 173 13.22 10.76 -4.28
C THR A 173 14.36 9.84 -4.71
N ARG A 174 14.51 8.67 -4.08
CA ARG A 174 15.56 7.70 -4.38
C ARG A 174 15.40 7.06 -5.76
N MET A 175 14.17 6.96 -6.23
CA MET A 175 13.86 6.53 -7.59
C MET A 175 14.01 7.63 -8.64
N GLY A 176 14.37 8.86 -8.23
CA GLY A 176 14.53 10.00 -9.14
C GLY A 176 13.23 10.50 -9.76
N ILE A 177 12.06 10.20 -9.12
CA ILE A 177 10.75 10.65 -9.59
C ILE A 177 10.49 12.09 -9.17
N ILE A 178 10.93 12.47 -7.98
CA ILE A 178 10.82 13.82 -7.43
C ILE A 178 12.18 14.33 -6.93
N ARG A 179 12.35 15.65 -6.88
CA ARG A 179 13.43 16.32 -6.16
C ARG A 179 12.86 16.78 -4.81
N TYR A 180 13.17 16.05 -3.77
CA TYR A 180 12.69 16.36 -2.43
C TYR A 180 13.74 16.00 -1.39
N TYR A 181 13.93 16.87 -0.39
CA TYR A 181 14.79 16.55 0.73
C TYR A 181 14.11 15.51 1.63
N SER A 182 14.64 14.32 1.63
CA SER A 182 14.13 13.23 2.50
C SER A 182 15.10 13.01 3.66
N HIS A 183 14.53 12.85 4.86
CA HIS A 183 15.31 12.49 6.04
C HIS A 183 15.98 11.12 5.89
N SER A 184 16.99 10.87 6.74
CA SER A 184 17.59 9.55 6.88
C SER A 184 16.49 8.55 7.28
N GLY A 185 16.57 7.34 6.74
CA GLY A 185 15.68 6.23 7.11
C GLY A 185 16.50 5.08 7.65
N TYR A 186 15.81 4.05 8.07
CA TYR A 186 16.43 2.80 8.52
C TYR A 186 17.02 2.04 7.32
N ILE A 187 18.04 1.23 7.60
CA ILE A 187 18.38 0.07 6.77
C ILE A 187 17.49 -1.05 7.32
N ALA A 188 16.57 -1.54 6.51
CA ALA A 188 15.57 -2.48 6.99
C ALA A 188 16.18 -3.84 7.34
N SER A 189 15.70 -4.44 8.41
CA SER A 189 15.84 -5.88 8.62
C SER A 189 14.87 -6.60 7.68
N VAL A 190 15.41 -7.50 6.86
CA VAL A 190 14.61 -8.31 5.95
C VAL A 190 14.18 -9.57 6.68
N LEU A 191 12.87 -9.77 6.81
CA LEU A 191 12.27 -10.92 7.46
C LEU A 191 11.61 -11.81 6.41
N LYS A 192 11.89 -13.09 6.45
CA LYS A 192 11.25 -14.12 5.61
C LYS A 192 10.18 -14.86 6.40
N GLU A 193 9.32 -15.59 5.73
CA GLU A 193 8.26 -16.36 6.38
C GLU A 193 8.80 -17.31 7.47
N GLY A 194 10.00 -17.89 7.29
CA GLY A 194 10.67 -18.74 8.28
C GLY A 194 11.25 -18.02 9.48
N ASP A 195 11.37 -16.69 9.44
CA ASP A 195 11.85 -15.86 10.55
C ASP A 195 10.69 -15.40 11.46
N LEU A 196 9.45 -15.71 11.08
CA LEU A 196 8.24 -15.32 11.79
C LEU A 196 7.63 -16.53 12.49
N GLU A 197 7.49 -16.45 13.79
CA GLU A 197 6.84 -17.50 14.59
C GLU A 197 5.39 -17.07 14.90
N PRO A 198 4.37 -17.87 14.50
CA PRO A 198 2.98 -17.55 14.83
C PRO A 198 2.72 -17.84 16.31
N ILE A 199 2.30 -16.82 17.05
CA ILE A 199 1.81 -17.00 18.42
C ILE A 199 0.33 -17.34 18.32
N MET A 200 -0.03 -18.55 18.73
CA MET A 200 -1.40 -19.03 18.72
C MET A 200 -2.01 -18.91 20.11
N THR A 201 -3.26 -18.50 20.18
CA THR A 201 -4.05 -18.54 21.41
C THR A 201 -4.75 -19.89 21.56
N GLU A 202 -4.86 -20.41 22.78
CA GLU A 202 -5.57 -21.67 23.06
C GLU A 202 -7.10 -21.54 22.98
N ALA A 203 -7.61 -20.31 23.01
CA ALA A 203 -9.02 -19.99 22.91
C ALA A 203 -9.28 -18.91 21.86
N ALA A 204 -10.53 -18.86 21.31
CA ALA A 204 -10.96 -17.77 20.47
C ALA A 204 -11.00 -16.46 21.27
N GLY A 205 -10.33 -15.44 20.76
CA GLY A 205 -10.26 -14.13 21.40
C GLY A 205 -9.33 -13.18 20.60
N ILE A 206 -9.32 -11.95 20.98
CA ILE A 206 -8.41 -10.91 20.46
C ILE A 206 -7.46 -10.54 21.60
#